data_7c83c94f12021ae584e0b8525349c583
#
_entry.id   7c83c94f12021ae584e0b8525349c583
#
_cell.length_a   1.000
_cell.length_b   1.000
_cell.length_c   1.000
_cell.angle_alpha   90.00
_cell.angle_beta   90.00
_cell.angle_gamma   90.00
#
_symmetry.space_group_name_H-M   'P 1'
#
loop_
_entity.id
_entity.type
_entity.pdbx_description
1 polymer ?
#
loop_
_entity_poly.entity_id
_entity_poly.type
_entity_poly.pdbx_seq_one_letter_code
_entity_poly.pdbx_strand_id
1 'polypeptide(L)'
;MAIRFNLIGIAVADMGRSLAFYRRLGVDVPAEADSEPHVEAELGGGLRMAWDTDETIRSFDPDWKPAPGGGRLGLAFACDDPAEVDAVYAELTAAGYEGHMAPWDAFWGQRYAVVNDPDGNGVDLYAPLSGQPVGPGRGR
;
A
#
# COMPACT_ATOMS: atom_id res chain seq x y z
N MET A 1 20.96 20.31 -12.73
CA MET A 1 20.82 19.02 -12.02
C MET A 1 19.40 18.88 -11.50
N ALA A 2 18.79 17.74 -11.68
CA ALA A 2 17.41 17.53 -11.28
C ALA A 2 17.34 16.49 -10.16
N ILE A 3 16.58 16.81 -9.12
CA ILE A 3 16.24 15.87 -8.06
C ILE A 3 14.88 15.28 -8.41
N ARG A 4 14.74 13.96 -8.38
CA ARG A 4 13.49 13.30 -8.74
C ARG A 4 13.06 12.36 -7.63
N PHE A 5 11.79 12.43 -7.30
CA PHE A 5 11.19 11.46 -6.42
C PHE A 5 10.92 10.18 -7.25
N ASN A 6 11.57 9.08 -6.89
CA ASN A 6 11.44 7.87 -7.69
C ASN A 6 11.33 6.57 -6.90
N LEU A 7 11.20 6.66 -5.58
CA LEU A 7 11.09 5.44 -4.77
C LEU A 7 10.34 5.70 -3.48
N ILE A 8 9.41 4.79 -3.16
CA ILE A 8 8.73 4.76 -1.87
C ILE A 8 9.23 3.52 -1.14
N GLY A 9 9.83 3.68 0.02
CA GLY A 9 10.36 2.57 0.81
C GLY A 9 9.48 2.24 1.98
N ILE A 10 9.28 0.95 2.24
CA ILE A 10 8.50 0.45 3.35
C ILE A 10 9.37 -0.47 4.21
N ALA A 11 9.40 -0.21 5.51
CA ALA A 11 10.04 -1.10 6.46
C ALA A 11 9.05 -2.20 6.84
N VAL A 12 9.49 -3.45 6.81
CA VAL A 12 8.61 -4.59 7.06
C VAL A 12 9.19 -5.53 8.10
N ALA A 13 8.33 -6.04 8.96
CA ALA A 13 8.72 -7.05 9.93
C ALA A 13 8.92 -8.41 9.26
N ASP A 14 8.11 -8.70 8.23
CA ASP A 14 8.15 -10.00 7.54
C ASP A 14 7.95 -9.75 6.04
N MET A 15 8.99 -10.00 5.26
CA MET A 15 8.97 -9.72 3.83
C MET A 15 7.84 -10.49 3.12
N GLY A 16 7.74 -11.79 3.35
CA GLY A 16 6.75 -12.60 2.66
C GLY A 16 5.32 -12.17 2.95
N ARG A 17 5.02 -11.82 4.19
CA ARG A 17 3.67 -11.37 4.56
C ARG A 17 3.33 -10.04 3.91
N SER A 18 4.28 -9.13 3.86
CA SER A 18 4.05 -7.84 3.22
C SER A 18 3.87 -7.99 1.72
N LEU A 19 4.75 -8.74 1.07
CA LEU A 19 4.65 -8.94 -0.38
C LEU A 19 3.36 -9.65 -0.77
N ALA A 20 2.90 -10.62 0.04
CA ALA A 20 1.64 -11.30 -0.22
C ALA A 20 0.47 -10.31 -0.25
N PHE A 21 0.48 -9.35 0.66
CA PHE A 21 -0.56 -8.30 0.68
C PHE A 21 -0.52 -7.46 -0.60
N TYR A 22 0.66 -6.95 -0.97
CA TYR A 22 0.77 -6.07 -2.12
C TYR A 22 0.57 -6.78 -3.45
N ARG A 23 0.89 -8.08 -3.53
CA ARG A 23 0.56 -8.88 -4.71
C ARG A 23 -0.95 -8.93 -4.94
N ARG A 24 -1.74 -8.98 -3.87
CA ARG A 24 -3.21 -8.96 -3.99
C ARG A 24 -3.73 -7.64 -4.55
N LEU A 25 -2.93 -6.58 -4.44
CA LEU A 25 -3.25 -5.28 -5.01
C LEU A 25 -2.67 -5.08 -6.41
N GLY A 26 -2.09 -6.13 -6.98
CA GLY A 26 -1.58 -6.09 -8.35
C GLY A 26 -0.12 -5.67 -8.49
N VAL A 27 0.60 -5.55 -7.38
CA VAL A 27 2.04 -5.26 -7.47
C VAL A 27 2.75 -6.54 -7.88
N ASP A 28 3.53 -6.44 -8.96
CA ASP A 28 4.17 -7.60 -9.56
C ASP A 28 5.52 -7.88 -8.88
N VAL A 29 5.55 -8.90 -8.04
CA VAL A 29 6.75 -9.33 -7.32
C VAL A 29 6.82 -10.84 -7.37
N PRO A 30 7.95 -11.43 -7.81
CA PRO A 30 8.06 -12.89 -7.88
C PRO A 30 8.06 -13.54 -6.49
N ALA A 31 7.61 -14.79 -6.44
CA ALA A 31 7.46 -15.51 -5.16
C ALA A 31 8.82 -15.68 -4.44
N GLU A 32 9.88 -15.86 -5.17
CA GLU A 32 11.22 -16.05 -4.57
C GLU A 32 11.73 -14.80 -3.87
N ALA A 33 11.10 -13.64 -4.08
CA ALA A 33 11.48 -12.42 -3.39
C ALA A 33 11.14 -12.48 -1.89
N ASP A 34 10.26 -13.39 -1.48
CA ASP A 34 9.87 -13.50 -0.07
C ASP A 34 11.04 -13.73 0.89
N SER A 35 12.10 -14.32 0.42
CA SER A 35 13.29 -14.61 1.26
C SER A 35 14.37 -13.54 1.14
N GLU A 36 14.13 -12.48 0.38
CA GLU A 36 15.12 -11.43 0.18
C GLU A 36 15.00 -10.34 1.24
N PRO A 37 16.14 -9.75 1.65
CA PRO A 37 16.12 -8.68 2.66
C PRO A 37 15.70 -7.31 2.10
N HIS A 38 15.79 -7.14 0.79
CA HIS A 38 15.42 -5.92 0.08
C HIS A 38 14.78 -6.29 -1.25
N VAL A 39 13.62 -5.74 -1.52
CA VAL A 39 12.86 -6.03 -2.74
C VAL A 39 12.37 -4.73 -3.34
N GLU A 40 12.40 -4.64 -4.66
CA GLU A 40 11.85 -3.48 -5.38
C GLU A 40 10.88 -3.93 -6.46
N ALA A 41 9.88 -3.12 -6.72
CA ALA A 41 8.93 -3.33 -7.82
C ALA A 41 8.73 -2.04 -8.58
N GLU A 42 8.66 -2.15 -9.90
CA GLU A 42 8.35 -1.01 -10.76
C GLU A 42 6.86 -0.71 -10.70
N LEU A 43 6.52 0.56 -10.51
CA LEU A 43 5.12 1.00 -10.50
C LEU A 43 4.75 1.78 -11.76
N GLY A 44 5.70 1.98 -12.66
CA GLY A 44 5.50 2.79 -13.86
C GLY A 44 5.96 4.22 -13.68
N GLY A 45 6.21 4.92 -14.78
CA GLY A 45 6.62 6.32 -14.73
C GLY A 45 7.95 6.57 -14.04
N GLY A 46 8.77 5.54 -13.88
CA GLY A 46 10.05 5.68 -13.18
C GLY A 46 9.94 5.59 -11.67
N LEU A 47 8.74 5.36 -11.12
CA LEU A 47 8.52 5.21 -9.69
C LEU A 47 8.64 3.74 -9.31
N ARG A 48 9.32 3.46 -8.20
CA ARG A 48 9.46 2.12 -7.65
C ARG A 48 8.96 2.09 -6.22
N MET A 49 8.51 0.91 -5.81
CA MET A 49 8.19 0.63 -4.42
C MET A 49 9.24 -0.35 -3.91
N ALA A 50 9.75 -0.10 -2.73
CA ALA A 50 10.78 -0.96 -2.14
C ALA A 50 10.35 -1.42 -0.75
N TRP A 51 10.75 -2.63 -0.40
CA TRP A 51 10.54 -3.22 0.92
C TRP A 51 11.89 -3.59 1.50
N ASP A 52 12.14 -3.19 2.74
CA ASP A 52 13.33 -3.59 3.49
C ASP A 52 12.88 -4.21 4.79
N THR A 53 13.49 -5.34 5.16
CA THR A 53 13.21 -5.88 6.48
C THR A 53 13.76 -4.95 7.55
N ASP A 54 13.16 -5.00 8.74
CA ASP A 54 13.62 -4.20 9.86
C ASP A 54 15.12 -4.44 10.14
N GLU A 55 15.56 -5.69 9.99
CA GLU A 55 16.97 -6.04 10.17
C GLU A 55 17.87 -5.38 9.11
N THR A 56 17.38 -5.29 7.88
CA THR A 56 18.13 -4.63 6.81
C THR A 56 18.35 -3.16 7.14
N ILE A 57 17.30 -2.49 7.62
CA ILE A 57 17.43 -1.08 7.98
C ILE A 57 18.39 -0.92 9.16
N ARG A 58 18.30 -1.77 10.17
CA ARG A 58 19.20 -1.70 11.32
C ARG A 58 20.65 -2.02 10.96
N SER A 59 20.88 -2.69 9.83
CA SER A 59 22.25 -2.98 9.40
C SER A 59 23.06 -1.72 9.07
N PHE A 60 22.38 -0.63 8.70
CA PHE A 60 23.05 0.64 8.42
C PHE A 60 22.58 1.76 9.35
N ASP A 61 21.53 1.53 10.12
CA ASP A 61 21.00 2.49 11.09
C ASP A 61 20.67 1.72 12.37
N PRO A 62 21.69 1.42 13.20
CA PRO A 62 21.53 0.49 14.32
C PRO A 62 20.50 0.89 15.36
N ASP A 63 20.22 2.18 15.49
CA ASP A 63 19.25 2.67 16.47
C ASP A 63 17.84 2.77 15.93
N TRP A 64 17.65 2.44 14.67
CA TRP A 64 16.34 2.52 14.06
C TRP A 64 15.35 1.54 14.67
N LYS A 65 14.15 1.98 14.86
CA LYS A 65 13.00 1.15 15.25
C LYS A 65 11.74 1.72 14.61
N PRO A 66 10.73 0.86 14.39
CA PRO A 66 9.47 1.32 13.82
C PRO A 66 8.85 2.42 14.70
N ALA A 67 8.28 3.43 14.06
CA ALA A 67 7.59 4.48 14.79
C ALA A 67 6.37 3.90 15.49
N PRO A 68 6.12 4.26 16.75
CA PRO A 68 4.92 3.78 17.44
C PRO A 68 3.66 4.46 16.90
N GLY A 69 2.54 3.77 17.02
CA GLY A 69 1.26 4.29 16.54
C GLY A 69 1.10 4.08 15.04
N GLY A 70 0.27 4.84 14.39
CA GLY A 70 0.05 4.74 12.96
C GLY A 70 1.07 5.53 12.18
N GLY A 71 1.23 5.19 10.90
CA GLY A 71 2.09 5.95 10.01
C GLY A 71 1.48 7.30 9.63
N ARG A 72 2.33 8.22 9.20
CA ARG A 72 1.87 9.51 8.71
C ARG A 72 1.80 9.56 7.20
N LEU A 73 2.19 8.48 6.55
CA LEU A 73 2.08 8.33 5.10
C LEU A 73 1.05 7.26 4.81
N GLY A 74 0.33 7.42 3.71
CA GLY A 74 -0.59 6.42 3.23
C GLY A 74 -0.33 6.14 1.78
N LEU A 75 -0.69 4.95 1.35
CA LEU A 75 -0.62 4.55 -0.05
C LEU A 75 -2.04 4.44 -0.57
N ALA A 76 -2.26 4.82 -1.82
CA ALA A 76 -3.59 4.74 -2.40
C ALA A 76 -3.53 3.98 -3.72
N PHE A 77 -4.46 3.06 -3.90
CA PHE A 77 -4.58 2.28 -5.12
C PHE A 77 -5.92 2.59 -5.77
N ALA A 78 -5.87 3.00 -7.03
CA ALA A 78 -7.07 3.28 -7.79
C ALA A 78 -7.69 1.99 -8.29
N CYS A 79 -8.99 1.86 -8.12
CA CYS A 79 -9.78 0.77 -8.70
C CYS A 79 -10.49 1.29 -9.95
N ASP A 80 -10.94 0.39 -10.80
CA ASP A 80 -11.59 0.77 -12.06
C ASP A 80 -12.95 1.43 -11.84
N ASP A 81 -13.68 0.97 -10.83
CA ASP A 81 -15.01 1.47 -10.53
C ASP A 81 -15.35 1.27 -9.05
N PRO A 82 -16.46 1.84 -8.57
CA PRO A 82 -16.85 1.69 -7.17
C PRO A 82 -17.09 0.24 -6.74
N ALA A 83 -17.61 -0.60 -7.64
CA ALA A 83 -17.85 -2.01 -7.30
C ALA A 83 -16.53 -2.74 -7.02
N GLU A 84 -15.46 -2.37 -7.71
CA GLU A 84 -14.16 -2.98 -7.47
C GLU A 84 -13.59 -2.59 -6.11
N VAL A 85 -13.84 -1.37 -5.64
CA VAL A 85 -13.45 -0.98 -4.29
C VAL A 85 -14.07 -1.94 -3.27
N ASP A 86 -15.37 -2.20 -3.41
CA ASP A 86 -16.08 -3.11 -2.51
C ASP A 86 -15.53 -4.53 -2.60
N ALA A 87 -15.29 -5.01 -3.82
CA ALA A 87 -14.81 -6.38 -4.04
C ALA A 87 -13.41 -6.59 -3.48
N VAL A 88 -12.50 -5.65 -3.71
CA VAL A 88 -11.12 -5.75 -3.22
C VAL A 88 -11.10 -5.69 -1.69
N TYR A 89 -11.86 -4.77 -1.10
CA TYR A 89 -11.96 -4.69 0.35
C TYR A 89 -12.46 -6.01 0.95
N ALA A 90 -13.52 -6.58 0.36
CA ALA A 90 -14.07 -7.84 0.84
C ALA A 90 -13.06 -8.98 0.71
N GLU A 91 -12.33 -9.03 -0.40
CA GLU A 91 -11.31 -10.04 -0.62
C GLU A 91 -10.19 -9.95 0.40
N LEU A 92 -9.69 -8.74 0.65
CA LEU A 92 -8.60 -8.54 1.59
C LEU A 92 -9.01 -8.88 3.02
N THR A 93 -10.18 -8.44 3.44
CA THR A 93 -10.63 -8.74 4.81
C THR A 93 -10.95 -10.22 4.98
N ALA A 94 -11.48 -10.88 3.94
CA ALA A 94 -11.69 -12.33 3.98
C ALA A 94 -10.36 -13.09 4.06
N ALA A 95 -9.29 -12.51 3.53
CA ALA A 95 -7.96 -13.12 3.59
C ALA A 95 -7.27 -12.86 4.95
N GLY A 96 -7.92 -12.13 5.86
CA GLY A 96 -7.41 -11.91 7.21
C GLY A 96 -6.75 -10.55 7.44
N TYR A 97 -6.74 -9.66 6.45
CA TYR A 97 -6.16 -8.33 6.65
C TYR A 97 -7.15 -7.43 7.37
N GLU A 98 -6.62 -6.47 8.10
CA GLU A 98 -7.44 -5.60 8.91
C GLU A 98 -8.12 -4.52 8.08
N GLY A 99 -9.46 -4.51 8.06
CA GLY A 99 -10.21 -3.43 7.46
C GLY A 99 -10.31 -2.26 8.42
N HIS A 100 -9.76 -1.13 8.02
CA HIS A 100 -9.79 0.06 8.86
C HIS A 100 -11.06 0.88 8.62
N MET A 101 -11.43 1.08 7.37
CA MET A 101 -12.67 1.75 7.02
C MET A 101 -13.36 1.00 5.87
N ALA A 102 -14.56 0.51 6.14
CA ALA A 102 -15.33 -0.18 5.12
C ALA A 102 -15.72 0.78 4.00
N PRO A 103 -15.97 0.25 2.78
CA PRO A 103 -16.30 1.13 1.65
C PRO A 103 -17.48 2.05 1.94
N TRP A 104 -17.32 3.32 1.55
CA TRP A 104 -18.41 4.30 1.64
C TRP A 104 -18.27 5.31 0.50
N ASP A 105 -19.34 6.03 0.24
CA ASP A 105 -19.34 7.10 -0.74
C ASP A 105 -18.87 8.37 -0.05
N ALA A 106 -17.63 8.74 -0.30
CA ALA A 106 -17.04 9.89 0.37
C ALA A 106 -17.57 11.20 -0.22
N PHE A 107 -17.62 12.22 0.63
CA PHE A 107 -18.19 13.50 0.23
C PHE A 107 -17.43 14.17 -0.92
N TRP A 108 -16.19 13.76 -1.16
CA TRP A 108 -15.38 14.34 -2.23
C TRP A 108 -15.55 13.62 -3.58
N GLY A 109 -16.54 12.74 -3.71
CA GLY A 109 -16.91 12.17 -5.01
C GLY A 109 -16.25 10.86 -5.36
N GLN A 110 -15.80 10.09 -4.38
CA GLN A 110 -15.16 8.80 -4.60
C GLN A 110 -15.77 7.74 -3.69
N ARG A 111 -15.82 6.49 -4.21
CA ARG A 111 -16.00 5.32 -3.37
C ARG A 111 -14.64 5.03 -2.75
N TYR A 112 -14.59 4.91 -1.44
CA TYR A 112 -13.34 4.88 -0.71
C TYR A 112 -13.36 3.79 0.35
N ALA A 113 -12.21 3.18 0.61
CA ALA A 113 -12.05 2.21 1.69
C ALA A 113 -10.61 2.24 2.15
N VAL A 114 -10.34 1.80 3.36
CA VAL A 114 -8.99 1.72 3.90
C VAL A 114 -8.76 0.35 4.52
N VAL A 115 -7.66 -0.31 4.13
CA VAL A 115 -7.22 -1.58 4.69
C VAL A 115 -5.80 -1.37 5.21
N ASN A 116 -5.48 -1.98 6.34
CA ASN A 116 -4.12 -1.91 6.86
C ASN A 116 -3.30 -3.06 6.31
N ASP A 117 -2.06 -2.75 5.91
CA ASP A 117 -1.14 -3.80 5.49
C ASP A 117 -0.64 -4.56 6.74
N PRO A 118 0.15 -5.64 6.58
CA PRO A 118 0.61 -6.42 7.72
C PRO A 118 1.41 -5.66 8.77
N ASP A 119 1.99 -4.52 8.40
CA ASP A 119 2.78 -3.70 9.32
C ASP A 119 2.00 -2.51 9.86
N GLY A 120 0.69 -2.44 9.58
CA GLY A 120 -0.17 -1.39 10.09
C GLY A 120 -0.20 -0.13 9.24
N ASN A 121 0.35 -0.16 8.04
CA ASN A 121 0.28 0.99 7.14
C ASN A 121 -1.10 1.08 6.50
N GLY A 122 -1.67 2.28 6.47
CA GLY A 122 -2.95 2.49 5.83
C GLY A 122 -2.84 2.46 4.32
N VAL A 123 -3.67 1.64 3.69
CA VAL A 123 -3.73 1.51 2.24
C VAL A 123 -5.15 1.84 1.80
N ASP A 124 -5.26 2.88 1.01
CA ASP A 124 -6.55 3.36 0.51
C ASP A 124 -6.90 2.69 -0.80
N LEU A 125 -8.17 2.36 -0.95
CA LEU A 125 -8.74 1.87 -2.20
C LEU A 125 -9.77 2.89 -2.63
N TYR A 126 -9.74 3.31 -3.89
CA TYR A 126 -10.68 4.33 -4.31
C TYR A 126 -11.04 4.23 -5.79
N ALA A 127 -12.20 4.75 -6.12
CA ALA A 127 -12.64 4.91 -7.50
C ALA A 127 -13.59 6.10 -7.57
N PRO A 128 -13.61 6.83 -8.68
CA PRO A 128 -14.56 7.92 -8.81
C PRO A 128 -15.99 7.38 -8.82
N LEU A 129 -16.90 8.12 -8.20
CA LEU A 129 -18.31 7.79 -8.33
C LEU A 129 -18.73 8.02 -9.77
N SER A 130 -19.83 7.40 -10.17
CA SER A 130 -20.29 7.44 -11.56
C SER A 130 -20.28 8.86 -12.12
N GLY A 131 -19.63 9.05 -13.26
CA GLY A 131 -19.55 10.34 -13.91
C GLY A 131 -18.42 11.25 -13.43
N GLN A 132 -17.62 10.81 -12.47
CA GLN A 132 -16.52 11.62 -11.94
C GLN A 132 -15.21 11.21 -12.61
N PRO A 133 -14.30 12.16 -12.91
CA PRO A 133 -12.99 11.79 -13.38
C PRO A 133 -12.16 11.18 -12.25
N VAL A 134 -11.19 10.34 -12.64
CA VAL A 134 -10.23 9.83 -11.66
C VAL A 134 -9.37 11.00 -11.18
N GLY A 135 -9.36 11.23 -9.90
CA GLY A 135 -8.55 12.27 -9.29
C GLY A 135 -7.66 11.70 -8.19
N PRO A 136 -6.83 12.55 -7.58
CA PRO A 136 -6.01 12.08 -6.47
C PRO A 136 -6.89 11.66 -5.30
N GLY A 137 -6.43 10.66 -4.56
CA GLY A 137 -7.10 10.28 -3.33
C GLY A 137 -7.01 11.40 -2.31
N ARG A 138 -7.96 11.43 -1.39
CA ARG A 138 -7.98 12.43 -0.33
C ARG A 138 -8.73 11.89 0.88
N GLY A 139 -8.91 12.71 1.86
CA GLY A 139 -9.75 12.35 2.99
C GLY A 139 -9.04 11.59 4.08
N ARG A 140 -7.76 11.67 4.10
CA ARG A 140 -7.04 11.09 5.21
C ARG A 140 -6.81 12.09 6.33
#